data_b35e665e8ebbe6945dbcfda2f1f8a888
#
_entry.id   b35e665e8ebbe6945dbcfda2f1f8a888
#
_cell.length_a   1.000
_cell.length_b   1.000
_cell.length_c   1.000
_cell.angle_alpha   90.00
_cell.angle_beta   90.00
_cell.angle_gamma   90.00
#
_symmetry.space_group_name_H-M   'P 1'
#
loop_
_entity.id
_entity.type
_entity.pdbx_description
1 polymer ?
#
loop_
_entity_poly.entity_id
_entity_poly.type
_entity_poly.pdbx_seq_one_letter_code
_entity_poly.pdbx_strand_id
1 'polypeptide(L)'
;MKRFVLLLLLVSIFVFSSYSSYSPWASLGVGSDVIFYDSNSWPTISYGIEASFLSFTFGDWTVSSPVKLESVTASSPKNGTMTIDHTKIKLGLGGEYQNKLFFISTYFYFGFVDYRDLGCVDKEYALSLTPGVQIEDHMALLFPLTYTFSDYYPSFNIQVAMKMGGRI
;
A
#
# COMPACT_ATOMS: atom_id res chain seq x y z
N MET A 1 10.43 -28.21 -20.99
CA MET A 1 10.05 -26.80 -20.75
C MET A 1 9.94 -26.45 -19.25
N LYS A 2 9.11 -27.13 -18.43
CA LYS A 2 8.92 -26.77 -17.00
C LYS A 2 10.21 -26.71 -16.17
N ARG A 3 11.15 -27.67 -16.38
CA ARG A 3 12.43 -27.72 -15.66
C ARG A 3 13.39 -26.60 -16.05
N PHE A 4 13.35 -26.18 -17.33
CA PHE A 4 14.19 -25.07 -17.82
C PHE A 4 13.69 -23.72 -17.29
N VAL A 5 12.37 -23.52 -17.21
CA VAL A 5 11.77 -22.31 -16.59
C VAL A 5 12.09 -22.26 -15.09
N LEU A 6 12.04 -23.39 -14.39
CA LEU A 6 12.41 -23.46 -12.97
C LEU A 6 13.90 -23.14 -12.76
N LEU A 7 14.78 -23.65 -13.63
CA LEU A 7 16.21 -23.36 -13.58
C LEU A 7 16.50 -21.87 -13.84
N LEU A 8 15.85 -21.27 -14.84
CA LEU A 8 15.94 -19.83 -15.12
C LEU A 8 15.45 -18.98 -13.95
N LEU A 9 14.34 -19.38 -13.31
CA LEU A 9 13.84 -18.73 -12.11
C LEU A 9 14.83 -18.83 -10.94
N LEU A 10 15.41 -20.02 -10.69
CA LEU A 10 16.39 -20.21 -9.64
C LEU A 10 17.66 -19.42 -9.90
N VAL A 11 18.17 -19.41 -11.14
CA VAL A 11 19.35 -18.62 -11.53
C VAL A 11 19.06 -17.12 -11.39
N SER A 12 17.87 -16.67 -11.80
CA SER A 12 17.45 -15.27 -11.62
C SER A 12 17.46 -14.89 -10.13
N ILE A 13 16.84 -15.71 -9.28
CA ILE A 13 16.80 -15.48 -7.83
C ILE A 13 18.23 -15.42 -7.25
N PHE A 14 19.13 -16.31 -7.69
CA PHE A 14 20.50 -16.35 -7.20
C PHE A 14 21.34 -15.14 -7.66
N VAL A 15 21.19 -14.72 -8.92
CA VAL A 15 21.83 -13.53 -9.46
C VAL A 15 21.28 -12.27 -8.78
N PHE A 16 19.98 -12.18 -8.60
CA PHE A 16 19.36 -11.05 -7.90
C PHE A 16 19.83 -10.96 -6.44
N SER A 17 19.95 -12.07 -5.71
CA SER A 17 20.40 -12.05 -4.32
C SER A 17 21.85 -11.60 -4.14
N SER A 18 22.70 -11.78 -5.16
CA SER A 18 24.13 -11.41 -5.12
C SER A 18 24.37 -9.89 -5.31
N TYR A 19 23.41 -9.17 -5.88
CA TYR A 19 23.51 -7.73 -6.17
C TYR A 19 22.52 -6.87 -5.41
N SER A 20 21.69 -7.46 -4.56
CA SER A 20 20.68 -6.75 -3.79
C SER A 20 21.09 -6.59 -2.33
N SER A 21 20.72 -5.46 -1.74
CA SER A 21 20.74 -5.29 -0.29
C SER A 21 19.34 -5.51 0.30
N TYR A 22 19.29 -6.22 1.41
CA TYR A 22 18.05 -6.38 2.19
C TYR A 22 17.70 -5.07 2.88
N SER A 23 16.47 -4.61 2.71
CA SER A 23 16.09 -3.25 3.06
C SER A 23 14.65 -3.19 3.62
N PRO A 24 14.39 -3.81 4.80
CA PRO A 24 13.06 -3.81 5.40
C PRO A 24 12.64 -2.41 5.85
N TRP A 25 11.34 -2.12 5.76
CA TRP A 25 10.81 -0.84 6.15
C TRP A 25 9.40 -0.94 6.75
N ALA A 26 8.98 0.08 7.46
CA ALA A 26 7.63 0.27 7.95
C ALA A 26 7.16 1.71 7.74
N SER A 27 5.87 1.92 7.62
CA SER A 27 5.27 3.24 7.54
C SER A 27 3.98 3.33 8.36
N LEU A 28 3.67 4.52 8.80
CA LEU A 28 2.42 4.87 9.47
C LEU A 28 1.80 6.05 8.73
N GLY A 29 0.55 5.92 8.34
CA GLY A 29 -0.16 6.94 7.56
C GLY A 29 -1.52 7.30 8.12
N VAL A 30 -1.93 8.52 7.84
CA VAL A 30 -3.27 9.04 8.08
C VAL A 30 -3.72 9.82 6.84
N GLY A 31 -5.01 9.73 6.54
CA GLY A 31 -5.54 10.40 5.35
C GLY A 31 -7.04 10.38 5.27
N SER A 32 -7.53 10.62 4.07
CA SER A 32 -8.95 10.59 3.74
C SER A 32 -9.20 9.67 2.57
N ASP A 33 -10.19 8.81 2.71
CA ASP A 33 -10.79 8.05 1.62
C ASP A 33 -12.03 8.81 1.11
N VAL A 34 -12.16 8.90 -0.19
CA VAL A 34 -13.42 9.29 -0.84
C VAL A 34 -14.05 8.03 -1.38
N ILE A 35 -15.11 7.57 -0.71
CA ILE A 35 -15.85 6.38 -1.09
C ILE A 35 -16.94 6.76 -2.07
N PHE A 36 -17.07 6.00 -3.16
CA PHE A 36 -18.11 6.17 -4.18
C PHE A 36 -19.21 5.14 -3.96
N TYR A 37 -20.35 5.60 -3.50
CA TYR A 37 -21.50 4.74 -3.24
C TYR A 37 -22.81 5.42 -3.66
N ASP A 38 -23.64 4.71 -4.42
CA ASP A 38 -24.96 5.15 -4.89
C ASP A 38 -24.97 6.57 -5.48
N SER A 39 -24.06 6.82 -6.45
CA SER A 39 -23.87 8.12 -7.13
C SER A 39 -23.46 9.28 -6.20
N ASN A 40 -23.09 9.00 -4.98
CA ASN A 40 -22.60 9.96 -4.00
C ASN A 40 -21.12 9.69 -3.66
N SER A 41 -20.43 10.73 -3.21
CA SER A 41 -19.06 10.62 -2.70
C SER A 41 -19.05 10.91 -1.19
N TRP A 42 -18.41 10.03 -0.44
CA TRP A 42 -18.39 10.09 1.02
C TRP A 42 -16.94 10.25 1.49
N PRO A 43 -16.56 11.41 2.01
CA PRO A 43 -15.25 11.58 2.62
C PRO A 43 -15.21 10.83 3.97
N THR A 44 -14.13 10.10 4.17
CA THR A 44 -13.87 9.32 5.38
C THR A 44 -12.51 9.67 5.95
N ILE A 45 -12.22 9.21 7.15
CA ILE A 45 -10.86 9.26 7.72
C ILE A 45 -10.29 7.85 7.63
N SER A 46 -9.05 7.76 7.13
CA SER A 46 -8.31 6.51 7.08
C SER A 46 -7.00 6.64 7.84
N TYR A 47 -6.60 5.56 8.50
CA TYR A 47 -5.28 5.43 9.10
C TYR A 47 -4.79 4.00 8.88
N GLY A 48 -3.50 3.85 8.71
CA GLY A 48 -2.94 2.55 8.39
C GLY A 48 -1.48 2.42 8.78
N ILE A 49 -1.09 1.16 8.96
CA ILE A 49 0.30 0.75 9.14
C ILE A 49 0.64 -0.14 7.96
N GLU A 50 1.82 0.05 7.41
CA GLU A 50 2.35 -0.76 6.33
C GLU A 50 3.78 -1.16 6.66
N ALA A 51 4.16 -2.40 6.38
CA ALA A 51 5.51 -2.88 6.58
C ALA A 51 5.90 -3.88 5.49
N SER A 52 7.16 -3.84 5.08
CA SER A 52 7.73 -4.82 4.17
C SER A 52 8.97 -5.45 4.78
N PHE A 53 8.88 -6.74 5.05
CA PHE A 53 10.03 -7.58 5.41
C PHE A 53 10.70 -8.21 4.19
N LEU A 54 9.98 -8.30 3.07
CA LEU A 54 10.50 -8.76 1.78
C LEU A 54 10.77 -7.55 0.89
N SER A 55 11.92 -6.91 1.12
CA SER A 55 12.34 -5.71 0.40
C SER A 55 13.80 -5.80 0.02
N PHE A 56 14.11 -5.60 -1.27
CA PHE A 56 15.42 -5.75 -1.85
C PHE A 56 15.74 -4.58 -2.76
N THR A 57 16.89 -3.97 -2.55
CA THR A 57 17.34 -2.78 -3.29
C THR A 57 18.44 -3.14 -4.28
N PHE A 58 18.32 -2.63 -5.49
CA PHE A 58 19.21 -2.81 -6.64
C PHE A 58 19.55 -1.44 -7.24
N GLY A 59 20.67 -0.87 -6.86
CA GLY A 59 20.98 0.52 -7.25
C GLY A 59 19.93 1.50 -6.73
N ASP A 60 19.26 2.20 -7.63
CA ASP A 60 18.22 3.18 -7.29
C ASP A 60 16.80 2.57 -7.23
N TRP A 61 16.70 1.27 -7.42
CA TRP A 61 15.42 0.56 -7.42
C TRP A 61 15.28 -0.34 -6.21
N THR A 62 14.10 -0.35 -5.63
CA THR A 62 13.71 -1.28 -4.57
C THR A 62 12.47 -2.03 -4.99
N VAL A 63 12.49 -3.37 -4.86
CA VAL A 63 11.31 -4.22 -5.04
C VAL A 63 10.89 -4.72 -3.68
N SER A 64 9.62 -4.62 -3.36
CA SER A 64 9.11 -5.03 -2.05
C SER A 64 7.72 -5.62 -2.10
N SER A 65 7.41 -6.42 -1.07
CA SER A 65 6.10 -7.01 -0.84
C SER A 65 5.60 -6.60 0.55
N PRO A 66 4.95 -5.43 0.66
CA PRO A 66 4.43 -4.94 1.93
C PRO A 66 3.13 -5.63 2.33
N VAL A 67 2.91 -5.68 3.64
CA VAL A 67 1.61 -5.94 4.27
C VAL A 67 1.07 -4.63 4.80
N LYS A 68 -0.16 -4.28 4.44
CA LYS A 68 -0.86 -3.07 4.89
C LYS A 68 -2.07 -3.44 5.72
N LEU A 69 -2.17 -2.84 6.89
CA LEU A 69 -3.36 -2.84 7.74
C LEU A 69 -3.94 -1.43 7.72
N GLU A 70 -5.21 -1.31 7.40
CA GLU A 70 -5.87 -0.01 7.25
C GLU A 70 -7.24 -0.05 7.92
N SER A 71 -7.59 1.02 8.60
CA SER A 71 -8.92 1.25 9.15
C SER A 71 -9.50 2.51 8.52
N VAL A 72 -10.75 2.44 8.10
CA VAL A 72 -11.49 3.52 7.45
C VAL A 72 -12.78 3.75 8.22
N THR A 73 -13.01 4.98 8.65
CA THR A 73 -14.21 5.34 9.41
C THR A 73 -14.83 6.61 8.83
N ALA A 74 -16.16 6.62 8.74
CA ALA A 74 -16.92 7.81 8.38
C ALA A 74 -18.24 7.88 9.13
N SER A 75 -18.71 9.08 9.39
CA SER A 75 -20.05 9.36 9.85
C SER A 75 -20.83 9.99 8.70
N SER A 76 -22.06 9.55 8.49
CA SER A 76 -22.95 10.17 7.49
C SER A 76 -23.20 11.63 7.85
N PRO A 77 -22.93 12.59 6.94
CA PRO A 77 -23.15 13.99 7.22
C PRO A 77 -24.63 14.39 7.25
N LYS A 78 -25.54 13.57 6.73
CA LYS A 78 -26.95 13.97 6.55
C LYS A 78 -27.92 13.49 7.62
N ASN A 79 -27.72 12.34 8.27
CA ASN A 79 -28.73 11.80 9.22
C ASN A 79 -28.13 11.06 10.42
N GLY A 80 -26.80 10.96 10.57
CA GLY A 80 -26.16 10.27 11.70
C GLY A 80 -26.41 8.75 11.80
N THR A 81 -27.09 8.16 10.82
CA THR A 81 -27.57 6.77 10.88
C THR A 81 -26.69 5.77 10.12
N MET A 82 -25.84 6.23 9.21
CA MET A 82 -24.94 5.34 8.47
C MET A 82 -23.49 5.64 8.89
N THR A 83 -22.89 4.68 9.54
CA THR A 83 -21.45 4.69 9.87
C THR A 83 -20.76 3.75 8.92
N ILE A 84 -19.70 4.19 8.24
CA ILE A 84 -18.80 3.32 7.50
C ILE A 84 -17.68 2.94 8.47
N ASP A 85 -17.49 1.65 8.69
CA ASP A 85 -16.41 1.12 9.54
C ASP A 85 -15.81 -0.12 8.86
N HIS A 86 -14.67 0.07 8.25
CA HIS A 86 -13.97 -0.98 7.52
C HIS A 86 -12.60 -1.22 8.12
N THR A 87 -12.22 -2.48 8.22
CA THR A 87 -10.85 -2.90 8.50
C THR A 87 -10.32 -3.70 7.32
N LYS A 88 -9.17 -3.30 6.79
CA LYS A 88 -8.57 -3.87 5.58
C LYS A 88 -7.21 -4.48 5.92
N ILE A 89 -6.96 -5.68 5.39
CA ILE A 89 -5.65 -6.31 5.37
C ILE A 89 -5.26 -6.61 3.93
N LYS A 90 -4.14 -6.08 3.49
CA LYS A 90 -3.69 -6.16 2.09
C LYS A 90 -2.25 -6.64 2.02
N LEU A 91 -1.97 -7.48 1.03
CA LEU A 91 -0.62 -7.86 0.62
C LEU A 91 -0.30 -7.11 -0.67
N GLY A 92 0.81 -6.38 -0.68
CA GLY A 92 1.28 -5.63 -1.82
C GLY A 92 2.41 -6.32 -2.58
N LEU A 93 2.57 -5.92 -3.82
CA LEU A 93 3.75 -6.19 -4.64
C LEU A 93 4.03 -4.95 -5.48
N GLY A 94 5.25 -4.49 -5.47
CA GLY A 94 5.60 -3.30 -6.25
C GLY A 94 7.06 -2.91 -6.17
N GLY A 95 7.34 -1.73 -6.67
CA GLY A 95 8.67 -1.18 -6.75
C GLY A 95 8.70 0.30 -6.41
N GLU A 96 9.87 0.72 -6.00
CA GLU A 96 10.20 2.09 -5.67
C GLU A 96 11.45 2.50 -6.43
N TYR A 97 11.42 3.66 -7.04
CA TYR A 97 12.59 4.34 -7.60
C TYR A 97 12.96 5.50 -6.68
N GLN A 98 14.23 5.56 -6.32
CA GLN A 98 14.76 6.60 -5.44
C GLN A 98 15.89 7.37 -6.11
N ASN A 99 15.87 8.69 -5.99
CA ASN A 99 16.96 9.58 -6.40
C ASN A 99 17.20 10.60 -5.28
N LYS A 100 18.28 10.40 -4.52
CA LYS A 100 18.78 11.27 -3.42
C LYS A 100 17.71 11.84 -2.48
N LEU A 101 16.87 12.76 -2.93
CA LEU A 101 15.86 13.46 -2.12
C LEU A 101 14.44 12.99 -2.39
N PHE A 102 14.18 12.47 -3.58
CA PHE A 102 12.83 12.10 -4.01
C PHE A 102 12.77 10.63 -4.33
N PHE A 103 11.64 10.05 -4.06
CA PHE A 103 11.32 8.72 -4.54
C PHE A 103 9.86 8.65 -5.00
N ILE A 104 9.59 7.66 -5.81
CA ILE A 104 8.26 7.32 -6.28
C ILE A 104 8.10 5.82 -6.20
N SER A 105 7.03 5.35 -5.59
CA SER A 105 6.73 3.93 -5.54
C SER A 105 5.37 3.64 -6.13
N THR A 106 5.22 2.43 -6.67
CA THR A 106 3.96 1.90 -7.18
C THR A 106 3.76 0.51 -6.63
N TYR A 107 2.60 0.29 -6.00
CA TYR A 107 2.22 -0.99 -5.43
C TYR A 107 0.84 -1.41 -5.92
N PHE A 108 0.73 -2.67 -6.28
CA PHE A 108 -0.54 -3.35 -6.44
C PHE A 108 -0.81 -4.15 -5.17
N TYR A 109 -2.00 -3.98 -4.61
CA TYR A 109 -2.45 -4.68 -3.41
C TYR A 109 -3.59 -5.62 -3.73
N PHE A 110 -3.58 -6.78 -3.08
CA PHE A 110 -4.67 -7.70 -2.96
C PHE A 110 -4.93 -7.98 -1.48
N GLY A 111 -6.17 -7.99 -1.06
CA GLY A 111 -6.48 -8.25 0.34
C GLY A 111 -7.94 -8.54 0.59
N PHE A 112 -8.26 -8.47 1.87
CA PHE A 112 -9.60 -8.65 2.39
C PHE A 112 -10.00 -7.41 3.18
N VAL A 113 -11.26 -7.09 3.10
CA VAL A 113 -11.89 -6.01 3.83
C VAL A 113 -13.06 -6.58 4.64
N ASP A 114 -13.08 -6.24 5.91
CA ASP A 114 -14.20 -6.47 6.82
C ASP A 114 -15.08 -5.23 6.82
N TYR A 115 -16.20 -5.31 6.13
CA TYR A 115 -17.25 -4.29 6.10
C TYR A 115 -18.18 -4.48 7.29
N ARG A 116 -17.83 -3.92 8.45
CA ARG A 116 -18.61 -4.10 9.68
C ARG A 116 -20.01 -3.51 9.58
N ASP A 117 -20.15 -2.45 8.83
CA ASP A 117 -21.44 -1.81 8.52
C ASP A 117 -22.37 -2.71 7.69
N LEU A 118 -21.82 -3.59 6.85
CA LEU A 118 -22.56 -4.57 6.05
C LEU A 118 -22.58 -5.96 6.68
N GLY A 119 -21.73 -6.22 7.68
CA GLY A 119 -21.58 -7.53 8.32
C GLY A 119 -21.00 -8.60 7.39
N CYS A 120 -20.15 -8.21 6.42
CA CYS A 120 -19.56 -9.12 5.47
C CYS A 120 -18.06 -8.87 5.27
N VAL A 121 -17.35 -9.92 4.82
CA VAL A 121 -15.94 -9.85 4.42
C VAL A 121 -15.86 -10.10 2.92
N ASP A 122 -15.11 -9.25 2.23
CA ASP A 122 -14.94 -9.37 0.78
C ASP A 122 -13.48 -9.16 0.36
N LYS A 123 -13.21 -9.41 -0.91
CA LYS A 123 -11.90 -9.22 -1.54
C LYS A 123 -11.79 -7.80 -2.07
N GLU A 124 -10.60 -7.24 -1.96
CA GLU A 124 -10.30 -5.91 -2.44
C GLU A 124 -8.98 -5.88 -3.21
N TYR A 125 -8.95 -5.14 -4.29
CA TYR A 125 -7.75 -4.84 -5.06
C TYR A 125 -7.49 -3.35 -5.00
N ALA A 126 -6.22 -2.95 -4.94
CA ALA A 126 -5.88 -1.54 -4.98
C ALA A 126 -4.58 -1.28 -5.75
N LEU A 127 -4.51 -0.12 -6.37
CA LEU A 127 -3.31 0.41 -7.01
C LEU A 127 -2.90 1.68 -6.27
N SER A 128 -1.66 1.73 -5.81
CA SER A 128 -1.10 2.90 -5.12
C SER A 128 0.05 3.49 -5.91
N LEU A 129 0.05 4.80 -6.05
CA LEU A 129 1.17 5.62 -6.47
C LEU A 129 1.58 6.48 -5.30
N THR A 130 2.83 6.38 -4.88
CA THR A 130 3.32 7.05 -3.67
C THR A 130 4.56 7.88 -3.97
N PRO A 131 4.43 9.16 -4.31
CA PRO A 131 5.54 10.08 -4.25
C PRO A 131 5.99 10.30 -2.81
N GLY A 132 7.28 10.59 -2.61
CA GLY A 132 7.83 10.84 -1.29
C GLY A 132 9.10 11.68 -1.33
N VAL A 133 9.45 12.18 -0.15
CA VAL A 133 10.63 13.01 0.08
C VAL A 133 11.40 12.44 1.25
N GLN A 134 12.69 12.23 1.07
CA GLN A 134 13.61 11.85 2.15
C GLN A 134 13.79 13.02 3.11
N ILE A 135 13.64 12.74 4.41
CA ILE A 135 13.88 13.73 5.48
C ILE A 135 15.24 13.47 6.12
N GLU A 136 15.54 12.22 6.40
CA GLU A 136 16.79 11.73 7.00
C GLU A 136 17.17 10.39 6.37
N ASP A 137 18.36 9.87 6.67
CA ASP A 137 18.93 8.66 6.07
C ASP A 137 18.01 7.41 6.16
N HIS A 138 17.11 7.38 7.15
CA HIS A 138 16.20 6.27 7.37
C HIS A 138 14.74 6.71 7.56
N MET A 139 14.44 7.97 7.19
CA MET A 139 13.09 8.54 7.34
C MET A 139 12.65 9.28 6.08
N ALA A 140 11.43 9.03 5.67
CA ALA A 140 10.83 9.71 4.53
C ALA A 140 9.37 10.07 4.78
N LEU A 141 8.95 11.19 4.21
CA LEU A 141 7.55 11.60 4.14
C LEU A 141 6.94 11.11 2.84
N LEU A 142 5.84 10.39 2.93
CA LEU A 142 5.12 9.78 1.82
C LEU A 142 3.78 10.47 1.59
N PHE A 143 3.34 10.46 0.33
CA PHE A 143 2.03 10.94 -0.08
C PHE A 143 1.30 9.87 -0.90
N PRO A 144 0.86 8.75 -0.28
CA PRO A 144 0.17 7.68 -0.98
C PRO A 144 -1.14 8.15 -1.60
N LEU A 145 -1.28 7.88 -2.89
CA LEU A 145 -2.49 8.04 -3.67
C LEU A 145 -2.96 6.64 -4.07
N THR A 146 -4.04 6.16 -3.50
CA THR A 146 -4.48 4.78 -3.70
C THR A 146 -5.88 4.74 -4.26
N TYR A 147 -6.05 4.05 -5.38
CA TYR A 147 -7.37 3.71 -5.91
C TYR A 147 -7.70 2.27 -5.55
N THR A 148 -8.87 2.07 -4.97
CA THR A 148 -9.38 0.77 -4.53
C THR A 148 -10.51 0.32 -5.43
N PHE A 149 -10.38 -0.89 -5.96
CA PHE A 149 -11.40 -1.61 -6.71
C PHE A 149 -12.14 -2.53 -5.75
N SER A 150 -13.40 -2.25 -5.52
CA SER A 150 -14.28 -3.03 -4.67
C SER A 150 -15.67 -3.09 -5.28
N ASP A 151 -16.36 -4.21 -5.10
CA ASP A 151 -17.73 -4.35 -5.59
C ASP A 151 -18.73 -3.54 -4.77
N TYR A 152 -18.39 -3.24 -3.51
CA TYR A 152 -19.27 -2.48 -2.60
C TYR A 152 -18.89 -1.00 -2.55
N TYR A 153 -17.61 -0.71 -2.27
CA TYR A 153 -17.15 0.65 -1.99
C TYR A 153 -15.83 0.97 -2.73
N PRO A 154 -15.90 1.16 -4.06
CA PRO A 154 -14.72 1.69 -4.76
C PRO A 154 -14.35 3.04 -4.15
N SER A 155 -13.06 3.28 -3.94
CA SER A 155 -12.61 4.47 -3.24
C SER A 155 -11.30 5.03 -3.78
N PHE A 156 -11.10 6.32 -3.54
CA PHE A 156 -9.83 6.99 -3.77
C PHE A 156 -9.30 7.52 -2.44
N ASN A 157 -8.12 7.08 -2.05
CA ASN A 157 -7.47 7.42 -0.80
C ASN A 157 -6.30 8.35 -1.04
N ILE A 158 -6.20 9.39 -0.23
CA ILE A 158 -5.04 10.29 -0.15
C ILE A 158 -4.54 10.25 1.29
N GLN A 159 -3.28 9.89 1.48
CA GLN A 159 -2.66 9.82 2.81
C GLN A 159 -1.41 10.69 2.88
N VAL A 160 -1.04 11.04 4.10
CA VAL A 160 0.30 11.46 4.49
C VAL A 160 0.85 10.38 5.41
N ALA A 161 2.01 9.84 5.10
CA ALA A 161 2.62 8.77 5.87
C ALA A 161 4.09 9.05 6.13
N MET A 162 4.60 8.50 7.22
CA MET A 162 6.02 8.50 7.55
C MET A 162 6.56 7.09 7.37
N LYS A 163 7.57 6.94 6.54
CA LYS A 163 8.32 5.69 6.33
C LYS A 163 9.57 5.71 7.19
N MET A 164 9.86 4.59 7.83
CA MET A 164 11.08 4.35 8.59
C MET A 164 11.74 3.06 8.13
N GLY A 165 13.06 3.04 8.08
CA GLY A 165 13.83 1.91 7.58
C GLY A 165 13.89 1.88 6.05
N GLY A 166 14.45 0.80 5.53
CA GLY A 166 14.76 0.70 4.13
C GLY A 166 16.08 1.41 3.79
N ARG A 167 16.44 1.38 2.53
CA ARG A 167 17.39 2.34 1.98
C ARG A 167 16.60 3.58 1.62
N ILE A 168 16.87 4.63 2.27
CA ILE A 168 16.30 5.93 1.96
C ILE A 168 17.45 6.83 1.53
#